data_e12e32882aa0f54fd5a973b795302d39
#
_entry.id   e12e32882aa0f54fd5a973b795302d39
#
_cell.length_a   1.000
_cell.length_b   1.000
_cell.length_c   1.000
_cell.angle_alpha   90.00
_cell.angle_beta   90.00
_cell.angle_gamma   90.00
#
_symmetry.space_group_name_H-M   'P 1'
#
loop_
_entity.id
_entity.type
_entity.pdbx_description
1 polymer ?
#
loop_
_entity_poly.entity_id
_entity_poly.type
_entity_poly.pdbx_seq_one_letter_code
_entity_poly.pdbx_strand_id
1 'polypeptide(L)'
;MAAVALALPLAACGDAAPRDNVVVAASGAPAGLDFTTTGGAAAPQALVGNVYETLVRIDASGAPVPHLAERVERDGGTFTFHLRDGVTFANGKPFTADDAAFSIHYVQNEWTNGLKAQMDPVTGVEVVNERTLRVTVEGGTAAEDAWLWSMGTLTGAMMTPAGVDKLATAPLGTGPYTVKRFDVGEAIEFDAREDYWGGDVARDGLIRYFDDPVSAVNALRVGDADVVWGMQAPQLIDTLPEDIRVEVGTTNGEVLLSMNNTRAPFDDPNVRRAVAYAVDRAAVNEVVYNGLATDTGGAPVPPTDPWYPGRDFYPFDPDKARELLAGRTPEITITVPNRPYAQEASELLYSQLRDVGFRVRLETVEFPAVWLNQVLKGHDYQASLVAHVEPRDVPMLFGNPDYYLGYDNAVVRERIAAGDMAGAVEQIMDDAAALTLANAPNIVLYAPGVSGLDPNVVTDSL
;
A
#
# COMPACT_ATOMS: atom_id res chain seq x y z
N MET A 1 36.56 56.56 -31.53
CA MET A 1 36.44 55.42 -30.59
C MET A 1 35.11 54.79 -30.81
N ALA A 2 35.08 53.67 -31.51
CA ALA A 2 33.87 52.96 -31.84
C ALA A 2 33.69 51.86 -30.79
N ALA A 3 32.53 51.85 -30.07
CA ALA A 3 32.16 50.81 -29.14
C ALA A 3 31.54 49.63 -29.91
N VAL A 4 32.20 48.47 -29.86
CA VAL A 4 31.69 47.21 -30.38
C VAL A 4 30.81 46.60 -29.31
N ALA A 5 29.48 46.56 -29.54
CA ALA A 5 28.53 45.79 -28.73
C ALA A 5 28.60 44.32 -29.13
N LEU A 6 29.10 43.44 -28.24
CA LEU A 6 29.03 42.01 -28.38
C LEU A 6 27.60 41.56 -28.04
N ALA A 7 26.79 41.24 -29.06
CA ALA A 7 25.55 40.52 -28.89
C ALA A 7 25.89 39.04 -28.73
N LEU A 8 25.74 38.50 -27.51
CA LEU A 8 25.74 37.09 -27.27
C LEU A 8 24.36 36.53 -27.72
N PRO A 9 24.30 35.49 -28.58
CA PRO A 9 23.05 34.83 -28.84
C PRO A 9 22.65 34.08 -27.58
N LEU A 10 21.45 34.37 -27.06
CA LEU A 10 20.74 33.43 -26.17
C LEU A 10 20.56 32.17 -27.00
N ALA A 11 21.28 31.13 -26.67
CA ALA A 11 21.00 29.79 -27.14
C ALA A 11 19.59 29.41 -26.62
N ALA A 12 18.70 29.17 -27.56
CA ALA A 12 17.40 28.60 -27.30
C ALA A 12 17.54 27.32 -26.43
N CYS A 13 16.59 27.15 -25.53
CA CYS A 13 16.36 25.87 -24.87
C CYS A 13 16.36 24.77 -25.94
N GLY A 14 17.38 23.94 -25.94
CA GLY A 14 17.41 22.78 -26.80
C GLY A 14 16.29 21.84 -26.29
N ASP A 15 15.45 21.39 -27.21
CA ASP A 15 14.61 20.22 -27.00
C ASP A 15 15.54 19.10 -26.51
N ALA A 16 15.29 18.58 -25.30
CA ALA A 16 16.01 17.44 -24.81
C ALA A 16 15.85 16.32 -25.84
N ALA A 17 16.94 15.68 -26.25
CA ALA A 17 16.86 14.56 -27.17
C ALA A 17 15.92 13.52 -26.58
N PRO A 18 15.06 12.87 -27.38
CA PRO A 18 14.16 11.81 -26.87
C PRO A 18 15.02 10.78 -26.13
N ARG A 19 14.69 10.53 -24.88
CA ARG A 19 15.35 9.48 -24.10
C ARG A 19 14.81 8.12 -24.55
N ASP A 20 15.67 7.11 -24.57
CA ASP A 20 15.29 5.74 -24.90
C ASP A 20 14.59 5.02 -23.73
N ASN A 21 14.56 5.64 -22.53
CA ASN A 21 13.96 5.10 -21.32
C ASN A 21 12.83 5.97 -20.78
N VAL A 22 11.92 5.35 -20.02
CA VAL A 22 10.91 6.04 -19.20
C VAL A 22 11.47 6.22 -17.79
N VAL A 23 11.41 7.44 -17.27
CA VAL A 23 11.92 7.81 -15.94
C VAL A 23 10.75 8.03 -14.98
N VAL A 24 10.65 7.18 -13.97
CA VAL A 24 9.68 7.32 -12.87
C VAL A 24 10.40 7.90 -11.66
N ALA A 25 9.96 9.06 -11.21
CA ALA A 25 10.38 9.63 -9.93
C ALA A 25 9.49 9.05 -8.83
N ALA A 26 10.10 8.40 -7.84
CA ALA A 26 9.41 7.79 -6.70
C ALA A 26 10.04 8.21 -5.38
N SER A 27 9.37 7.95 -4.26
CA SER A 27 9.89 8.14 -2.91
C SER A 27 10.20 6.78 -2.28
N GLY A 28 11.13 6.75 -1.32
CA GLY A 28 11.39 5.56 -0.53
C GLY A 28 12.15 4.47 -1.29
N ALA A 29 13.44 4.69 -1.53
CA ALA A 29 14.31 3.71 -2.18
C ALA A 29 14.40 2.39 -1.37
N PRO A 30 14.46 1.21 -2.06
CA PRO A 30 14.73 -0.04 -1.37
C PRO A 30 16.17 -0.05 -0.83
N ALA A 31 16.34 -0.61 0.38
CA ALA A 31 17.67 -0.79 0.97
C ALA A 31 18.50 -1.87 0.23
N GLY A 32 17.84 -2.73 -0.52
CA GLY A 32 18.42 -3.83 -1.31
C GLY A 32 17.36 -4.49 -2.17
N LEU A 33 17.79 -5.30 -3.12
CA LEU A 33 16.90 -6.05 -4.02
C LEU A 33 16.55 -7.46 -3.48
N ASP A 34 17.20 -7.91 -2.42
CA ASP A 34 16.86 -9.18 -1.77
C ASP A 34 15.63 -8.99 -0.86
N PHE A 35 14.48 -9.20 -1.44
CA PHE A 35 13.19 -9.07 -0.78
C PHE A 35 12.84 -10.23 0.16
N THR A 36 13.65 -11.27 0.21
CA THR A 36 13.40 -12.45 1.05
C THR A 36 13.83 -12.22 2.50
N THR A 37 14.71 -11.25 2.72
CA THR A 37 15.29 -10.90 4.03
C THR A 37 14.80 -9.55 4.56
N THR A 38 14.25 -8.68 3.71
CA THR A 38 13.80 -7.34 4.07
C THR A 38 12.29 -7.20 3.89
N GLY A 39 11.68 -6.29 4.65
CA GLY A 39 10.28 -5.90 4.51
C GLY A 39 10.14 -4.48 3.97
N GLY A 40 8.90 -4.04 3.77
CA GLY A 40 8.53 -2.72 3.29
C GLY A 40 8.12 -2.68 1.81
N ALA A 41 7.46 -1.61 1.40
CA ALA A 41 6.84 -1.46 0.07
C ALA A 41 7.83 -1.18 -1.07
N ALA A 42 9.02 -0.67 -0.77
CA ALA A 42 9.94 -0.18 -1.81
C ALA A 42 10.49 -1.27 -2.75
N ALA A 43 10.81 -2.47 -2.23
CA ALA A 43 11.27 -3.58 -3.06
C ALA A 43 10.15 -4.19 -3.91
N PRO A 44 8.93 -4.49 -3.36
CA PRO A 44 7.81 -4.90 -4.19
C PRO A 44 7.45 -3.88 -5.26
N GLN A 45 7.40 -2.59 -4.96
CA GLN A 45 7.14 -1.54 -5.96
C GLN A 45 8.10 -1.60 -7.14
N ALA A 46 9.38 -1.85 -6.90
CA ALA A 46 10.36 -1.90 -7.95
C ALA A 46 10.38 -3.22 -8.73
N LEU A 47 10.06 -4.35 -8.08
CA LEU A 47 10.35 -5.68 -8.61
C LEU A 47 9.11 -6.47 -9.04
N VAL A 48 7.96 -6.31 -8.35
CA VAL A 48 6.73 -7.04 -8.71
C VAL A 48 6.09 -6.41 -9.94
N GLY A 49 5.75 -7.23 -10.93
CA GLY A 49 5.27 -6.78 -12.23
C GLY A 49 6.39 -6.34 -13.18
N ASN A 50 7.50 -5.82 -12.68
CA ASN A 50 8.63 -5.41 -13.51
C ASN A 50 9.63 -6.56 -13.76
N VAL A 51 10.06 -7.23 -12.71
CA VAL A 51 11.06 -8.31 -12.80
C VAL A 51 10.44 -9.66 -12.45
N TYR A 52 9.68 -9.72 -11.38
CA TYR A 52 9.00 -10.92 -10.93
C TYR A 52 7.51 -10.84 -11.20
N GLU A 53 6.96 -11.92 -11.70
CA GLU A 53 5.53 -12.09 -11.86
C GLU A 53 5.02 -13.22 -10.96
N THR A 54 3.72 -13.32 -10.84
CA THR A 54 2.99 -14.15 -9.90
C THR A 54 2.02 -15.08 -10.61
N LEU A 55 1.56 -16.17 -9.99
CA LEU A 55 0.58 -17.09 -10.61
C LEU A 55 -0.77 -16.40 -10.84
N VAL A 56 -1.18 -15.54 -9.93
CA VAL A 56 -2.34 -14.66 -10.04
C VAL A 56 -1.87 -13.21 -9.84
N ARG A 57 -2.54 -12.25 -10.39
CA ARG A 57 -2.35 -10.82 -10.07
C ARG A 57 -3.58 -10.27 -9.38
N ILE A 58 -3.43 -9.21 -8.63
CA ILE A 58 -4.56 -8.51 -8.03
C ILE A 58 -5.03 -7.44 -9.01
N ASP A 59 -6.30 -7.45 -9.35
CA ASP A 59 -6.88 -6.42 -10.23
C ASP A 59 -7.29 -5.15 -9.44
N ALA A 60 -7.74 -4.13 -10.15
CA ALA A 60 -8.14 -2.85 -9.56
C ALA A 60 -9.32 -2.95 -8.55
N SER A 61 -10.03 -4.08 -8.52
CA SER A 61 -11.09 -4.36 -7.54
C SER A 61 -10.57 -5.12 -6.31
N GLY A 62 -9.26 -5.37 -6.21
CA GLY A 62 -8.66 -6.17 -5.15
C GLY A 62 -8.86 -7.68 -5.31
N ALA A 63 -9.39 -8.16 -6.44
CA ALA A 63 -9.62 -9.58 -6.67
C ALA A 63 -8.39 -10.27 -7.30
N PRO A 64 -8.01 -11.49 -6.84
CA PRO A 64 -6.99 -12.28 -7.49
C PRO A 64 -7.53 -12.83 -8.82
N VAL A 65 -6.86 -12.49 -9.93
CA VAL A 65 -7.19 -12.94 -11.28
C VAL A 65 -6.00 -13.70 -11.89
N PRO A 66 -6.24 -14.64 -12.83
CA PRO A 66 -5.17 -15.39 -13.48
C PRO A 66 -4.09 -14.50 -14.11
N HIS A 67 -2.79 -14.88 -13.94
CA HIS A 67 -1.66 -14.19 -14.55
C HIS A 67 -0.69 -15.18 -15.20
N LEU A 68 0.40 -15.64 -14.53
CA LEU A 68 1.23 -16.72 -15.06
C LEU A 68 0.47 -18.05 -15.13
N ALA A 69 -0.52 -18.27 -14.27
CA ALA A 69 -1.56 -19.24 -14.50
C ALA A 69 -2.61 -18.65 -15.48
N GLU A 70 -2.95 -19.37 -16.53
CA GLU A 70 -4.05 -19.01 -17.43
C GLU A 70 -5.41 -19.30 -16.80
N ARG A 71 -5.45 -20.23 -15.83
CA ARG A 71 -6.65 -20.67 -15.12
C ARG A 71 -6.29 -21.20 -13.74
N VAL A 72 -7.15 -20.91 -12.78
CA VAL A 72 -7.10 -21.43 -11.41
C VAL A 72 -8.42 -22.12 -11.12
N GLU A 73 -8.36 -23.38 -10.69
CA GLU A 73 -9.51 -24.15 -10.20
C GLU A 73 -9.40 -24.28 -8.68
N ARG A 74 -10.52 -24.20 -7.99
CA ARG A 74 -10.62 -24.38 -6.53
C ARG A 74 -11.61 -25.46 -6.20
N ASP A 75 -11.18 -26.42 -5.36
CA ASP A 75 -12.01 -27.43 -4.76
C ASP A 75 -11.72 -27.47 -3.24
N GLY A 76 -12.57 -26.80 -2.45
CA GLY A 76 -12.28 -26.52 -1.04
C GLY A 76 -10.92 -25.80 -0.89
N GLY A 77 -10.07 -26.29 0.02
CA GLY A 77 -8.72 -25.78 0.24
C GLY A 77 -7.70 -26.21 -0.82
N THR A 78 -8.11 -26.85 -1.91
CA THR A 78 -7.20 -27.28 -2.97
C THR A 78 -7.29 -26.34 -4.19
N PHE A 79 -6.17 -25.76 -4.57
CA PHE A 79 -6.05 -24.89 -5.75
C PHE A 79 -5.24 -25.60 -6.83
N THR A 80 -5.79 -25.65 -8.06
CA THR A 80 -5.08 -26.20 -9.22
C THR A 80 -4.79 -25.08 -10.20
N PHE A 81 -3.51 -24.77 -10.39
CA PHE A 81 -3.02 -23.74 -11.31
C PHE A 81 -2.62 -24.39 -12.62
N HIS A 82 -3.20 -23.93 -13.73
CA HIS A 82 -2.80 -24.31 -15.08
C HIS A 82 -1.92 -23.19 -15.65
N LEU A 83 -0.65 -23.49 -15.85
CA LEU A 83 0.35 -22.48 -16.25
C LEU A 83 0.27 -22.17 -17.74
N ARG A 84 0.53 -20.93 -18.10
CA ARG A 84 0.63 -20.47 -19.49
C ARG A 84 1.77 -21.18 -20.23
N ASP A 85 1.58 -21.35 -21.53
CA ASP A 85 2.64 -21.79 -22.43
C ASP A 85 3.52 -20.61 -22.86
N GLY A 86 4.79 -20.89 -23.16
CA GLY A 86 5.72 -19.91 -23.73
C GLY A 86 6.30 -18.90 -22.73
N VAL A 87 5.99 -19.00 -21.43
CA VAL A 87 6.62 -18.16 -20.40
C VAL A 87 8.06 -18.58 -20.18
N THR A 88 8.99 -17.61 -20.19
CA THR A 88 10.41 -17.82 -19.91
C THR A 88 10.91 -16.87 -18.82
N PHE A 89 11.86 -17.33 -18.03
CA PHE A 89 12.71 -16.46 -17.23
C PHE A 89 13.63 -15.63 -18.14
N ALA A 90 14.16 -14.53 -17.62
CA ALA A 90 15.06 -13.64 -18.37
C ALA A 90 16.37 -14.29 -18.85
N ASN A 91 16.71 -15.50 -18.37
CA ASN A 91 17.83 -16.30 -18.87
C ASN A 91 17.41 -17.28 -20.01
N GLY A 92 16.18 -17.19 -20.50
CA GLY A 92 15.64 -18.05 -21.56
C GLY A 92 15.14 -19.42 -21.08
N LYS A 93 15.26 -19.76 -19.79
CA LYS A 93 14.73 -21.01 -19.24
C LYS A 93 13.20 -20.96 -19.21
N PRO A 94 12.48 -21.99 -19.71
CA PRO A 94 11.03 -22.08 -19.55
C PRO A 94 10.60 -22.04 -18.07
N PHE A 95 9.50 -21.35 -17.79
CA PHE A 95 8.82 -21.40 -16.49
C PHE A 95 7.91 -22.62 -16.44
N THR A 96 8.04 -23.40 -15.38
CA THR A 96 7.32 -24.67 -15.21
C THR A 96 6.68 -24.79 -13.82
N ALA A 97 5.85 -25.82 -13.64
CA ALA A 97 5.26 -26.13 -12.35
C ALA A 97 6.31 -26.51 -11.28
N ASP A 98 7.49 -27.00 -11.69
CA ASP A 98 8.61 -27.23 -10.77
C ASP A 98 9.16 -25.89 -10.21
N ASP A 99 9.27 -24.85 -11.05
CA ASP A 99 9.70 -23.51 -10.59
C ASP A 99 8.65 -22.86 -9.67
N ALA A 100 7.37 -23.07 -9.97
CA ALA A 100 6.30 -22.58 -9.11
C ALA A 100 6.29 -23.30 -7.74
N ALA A 101 6.44 -24.63 -7.73
CA ALA A 101 6.59 -25.40 -6.50
C ALA A 101 7.84 -24.99 -5.71
N PHE A 102 8.96 -24.80 -6.42
CA PHE A 102 10.20 -24.29 -5.83
C PHE A 102 9.97 -22.93 -5.13
N SER A 103 9.27 -22.00 -5.79
CA SER A 103 9.02 -20.65 -5.25
C SER A 103 8.25 -20.71 -3.94
N ILE A 104 7.17 -21.50 -3.88
CA ILE A 104 6.39 -21.69 -2.65
C ILE A 104 7.26 -22.30 -1.54
N HIS A 105 8.00 -23.37 -1.83
CA HIS A 105 8.87 -23.99 -0.85
C HIS A 105 10.01 -23.08 -0.41
N TYR A 106 10.51 -22.21 -1.30
CA TYR A 106 11.56 -21.25 -0.96
C TYR A 106 11.06 -20.21 0.04
N VAL A 107 9.82 -19.71 -0.11
CA VAL A 107 9.19 -18.86 0.91
C VAL A 107 9.08 -19.60 2.24
N GLN A 108 8.56 -20.83 2.24
CA GLN A 108 8.34 -21.61 3.47
C GLN A 108 9.63 -21.91 4.24
N ASN A 109 10.75 -22.10 3.55
CA ASN A 109 11.98 -22.60 4.19
C ASN A 109 13.05 -21.53 4.36
N GLU A 110 13.19 -20.61 3.38
CA GLU A 110 14.38 -19.75 3.28
C GLU A 110 14.09 -18.27 3.62
N TRP A 111 12.86 -17.80 3.43
CA TRP A 111 12.55 -16.41 3.77
C TRP A 111 12.67 -16.15 5.27
N THR A 112 13.15 -14.96 5.62
CA THR A 112 13.36 -14.52 7.00
C THR A 112 12.55 -13.29 7.39
N ASN A 113 11.86 -12.65 6.42
CA ASN A 113 10.95 -11.53 6.70
C ASN A 113 9.57 -12.03 7.16
N GLY A 114 8.73 -11.10 7.65
CA GLY A 114 7.40 -11.42 8.19
C GLY A 114 6.39 -11.96 7.17
N LEU A 115 6.61 -11.72 5.86
CA LEU A 115 5.73 -12.21 4.81
C LEU A 115 5.73 -13.74 4.67
N LYS A 116 6.78 -14.40 5.17
CA LYS A 116 6.88 -15.86 5.23
C LYS A 116 5.63 -16.50 5.84
N ALA A 117 5.06 -15.89 6.87
CA ALA A 117 3.87 -16.39 7.57
C ALA A 117 2.63 -16.56 6.65
N GLN A 118 2.58 -15.86 5.51
CA GLN A 118 1.52 -16.01 4.53
C GLN A 118 1.51 -17.39 3.86
N MET A 119 2.61 -18.15 3.94
CA MET A 119 2.71 -19.52 3.43
C MET A 119 2.47 -20.60 4.51
N ASP A 120 2.27 -20.24 5.77
CA ASP A 120 2.01 -21.20 6.87
C ASP A 120 0.77 -22.07 6.62
N PRO A 121 -0.33 -21.60 6.00
CA PRO A 121 -1.49 -22.43 5.71
C PRO A 121 -1.25 -23.49 4.62
N VAL A 122 -0.16 -23.42 3.86
CA VAL A 122 0.13 -24.38 2.77
C VAL A 122 0.65 -25.68 3.34
N THR A 123 -0.13 -26.76 3.17
CA THR A 123 0.19 -28.11 3.68
C THR A 123 0.60 -29.09 2.59
N GLY A 124 0.39 -28.76 1.33
CA GLY A 124 0.77 -29.61 0.20
C GLY A 124 1.04 -28.83 -1.07
N VAL A 125 2.13 -29.20 -1.76
CA VAL A 125 2.48 -28.67 -3.10
C VAL A 125 2.82 -29.86 -3.97
N GLU A 126 2.04 -30.07 -5.04
CA GLU A 126 2.18 -31.22 -5.95
C GLU A 126 2.35 -30.74 -7.40
N VAL A 127 3.44 -31.12 -8.02
CA VAL A 127 3.63 -30.96 -9.47
C VAL A 127 2.92 -32.10 -10.18
N VAL A 128 1.74 -31.83 -10.75
CA VAL A 128 0.94 -32.84 -11.46
C VAL A 128 1.56 -33.16 -12.81
N ASN A 129 2.02 -32.12 -13.50
CA ASN A 129 2.79 -32.20 -14.75
C ASN A 129 3.52 -30.87 -14.96
N GLU A 130 4.29 -30.74 -16.04
CA GLU A 130 5.12 -29.57 -16.35
C GLU A 130 4.39 -28.22 -16.28
N ARG A 131 3.06 -28.21 -16.53
CA ARG A 131 2.22 -27.00 -16.54
C ARG A 131 1.02 -27.04 -15.59
N THR A 132 1.01 -27.95 -14.65
CA THR A 132 -0.08 -28.04 -13.67
C THR A 132 0.48 -28.23 -12.27
N LEU A 133 0.24 -27.25 -11.42
CA LEU A 133 0.58 -27.25 -10.01
C LEU A 133 -0.70 -27.37 -9.18
N ARG A 134 -0.68 -28.21 -8.16
CA ARG A 134 -1.73 -28.30 -7.15
C ARG A 134 -1.20 -27.88 -5.79
N VAL A 135 -1.91 -26.98 -5.11
CA VAL A 135 -1.54 -26.49 -3.77
C VAL A 135 -2.69 -26.74 -2.83
N THR A 136 -2.41 -27.34 -1.67
CA THR A 136 -3.38 -27.55 -0.61
C THR A 136 -3.14 -26.56 0.51
N VAL A 137 -4.20 -25.85 0.91
CA VAL A 137 -4.21 -24.79 1.93
C VAL A 137 -5.21 -25.21 3.01
N GLU A 138 -4.82 -25.15 4.27
CA GLU A 138 -5.66 -25.46 5.42
C GLU A 138 -5.96 -24.19 6.22
N GLY A 139 -7.01 -24.24 7.05
CA GLY A 139 -7.42 -23.11 7.90
C GLY A 139 -8.78 -22.52 7.56
N GLY A 140 -9.49 -23.15 6.56
CA GLY A 140 -10.83 -22.73 6.13
C GLY A 140 -10.81 -21.55 5.16
N THR A 141 -12.00 -21.13 4.74
CA THR A 141 -12.21 -20.19 3.63
C THR A 141 -11.41 -18.90 3.78
N ALA A 142 -11.36 -18.31 4.98
CA ALA A 142 -10.63 -17.08 5.21
C ALA A 142 -9.12 -17.22 4.98
N ALA A 143 -8.52 -18.30 5.47
CA ALA A 143 -7.09 -18.58 5.25
C ALA A 143 -6.80 -18.89 3.77
N GLU A 144 -7.69 -19.62 3.13
CA GLU A 144 -7.62 -19.97 1.71
C GLU A 144 -7.68 -18.72 0.82
N ASP A 145 -8.61 -17.80 1.10
CA ASP A 145 -8.77 -16.54 0.37
C ASP A 145 -7.58 -15.60 0.61
N ALA A 146 -7.11 -15.49 1.85
CA ALA A 146 -5.95 -14.69 2.20
C ALA A 146 -4.68 -15.21 1.53
N TRP A 147 -4.50 -16.54 1.51
CA TRP A 147 -3.37 -17.16 0.82
C TRP A 147 -3.43 -16.91 -0.70
N LEU A 148 -4.58 -17.16 -1.35
CA LEU A 148 -4.70 -16.92 -2.79
C LEU A 148 -4.42 -15.47 -3.15
N TRP A 149 -4.88 -14.53 -2.31
CA TRP A 149 -4.58 -13.11 -2.48
C TRP A 149 -3.08 -12.84 -2.35
N SER A 150 -2.40 -13.40 -1.34
CA SER A 150 -0.96 -13.24 -1.15
C SER A 150 -0.13 -13.76 -2.33
N MET A 151 -0.65 -14.76 -3.06
CA MET A 151 -0.05 -15.26 -4.30
C MET A 151 -0.07 -14.26 -5.46
N GLY A 152 -0.78 -13.13 -5.33
CA GLY A 152 -0.75 -11.99 -6.25
C GLY A 152 0.16 -10.85 -5.80
N THR A 153 0.88 -11.02 -4.69
CA THR A 153 1.81 -10.03 -4.11
C THR A 153 3.26 -10.52 -4.18
N LEU A 154 4.18 -9.80 -3.52
CA LEU A 154 5.59 -10.18 -3.45
C LEU A 154 5.80 -11.63 -2.97
N THR A 155 4.97 -12.11 -2.04
CA THR A 155 5.05 -13.48 -1.51
C THR A 155 4.80 -14.54 -2.58
N GLY A 156 4.01 -14.20 -3.60
CA GLY A 156 3.75 -15.04 -4.77
C GLY A 156 4.74 -14.87 -5.93
N ALA A 157 5.84 -14.13 -5.76
CA ALA A 157 6.84 -13.94 -6.81
C ALA A 157 7.45 -15.28 -7.27
N MET A 158 7.37 -15.55 -8.56
CA MET A 158 7.89 -16.80 -9.14
C MET A 158 9.40 -16.69 -9.36
N MET A 159 10.14 -17.57 -8.73
CA MET A 159 11.60 -17.64 -8.71
C MET A 159 12.09 -18.94 -9.38
N THR A 160 13.38 -19.00 -9.66
CA THR A 160 14.02 -20.22 -10.15
C THR A 160 15.29 -20.50 -9.31
N PRO A 161 15.65 -21.76 -9.09
CA PRO A 161 16.90 -22.13 -8.37
C PRO A 161 18.15 -21.42 -8.90
N ALA A 162 18.17 -21.09 -10.20
CA ALA A 162 19.31 -20.40 -10.82
C ALA A 162 19.43 -18.91 -10.44
N GLY A 163 18.36 -18.31 -9.87
CA GLY A 163 18.28 -16.88 -9.55
C GLY A 163 18.43 -16.55 -8.06
N VAL A 164 18.16 -17.51 -7.15
CA VAL A 164 18.05 -17.20 -5.71
C VAL A 164 19.36 -16.81 -5.04
N ASP A 165 20.50 -17.27 -5.55
CA ASP A 165 21.82 -16.88 -5.03
C ASP A 165 22.22 -15.44 -5.41
N LYS A 166 21.44 -14.76 -6.26
CA LYS A 166 21.75 -13.45 -6.83
C LYS A 166 20.63 -12.42 -6.64
N LEU A 167 19.70 -12.66 -5.75
CA LEU A 167 18.55 -11.76 -5.51
C LEU A 167 18.98 -10.31 -5.28
N ALA A 168 20.05 -10.09 -4.54
CA ALA A 168 20.55 -8.75 -4.22
C ALA A 168 21.23 -8.03 -5.39
N THR A 169 21.70 -8.74 -6.43
CA THR A 169 22.59 -8.16 -7.46
C THR A 169 22.12 -8.37 -8.90
N ALA A 170 21.44 -9.47 -9.16
CA ALA A 170 20.94 -9.85 -10.49
C ALA A 170 19.64 -10.65 -10.35
N PRO A 171 18.54 -10.00 -9.89
CA PRO A 171 17.24 -10.65 -9.76
C PRO A 171 16.82 -11.26 -11.10
N LEU A 172 16.29 -12.49 -11.05
CA LEU A 172 15.95 -13.27 -12.23
C LEU A 172 14.50 -13.73 -12.15
N GLY A 173 13.63 -13.05 -12.87
CA GLY A 173 12.19 -13.32 -12.94
C GLY A 173 11.70 -13.58 -14.36
N THR A 174 10.38 -13.65 -14.50
CA THR A 174 9.67 -13.83 -15.78
C THR A 174 9.17 -12.52 -16.37
N GLY A 175 9.28 -11.42 -15.63
CA GLY A 175 8.72 -10.12 -15.97
C GLY A 175 9.31 -9.43 -17.21
N PRO A 176 8.74 -8.27 -17.61
CA PRO A 176 9.12 -7.54 -18.82
C PRO A 176 10.52 -6.91 -18.77
N TYR A 177 11.11 -6.79 -17.59
CA TYR A 177 12.39 -6.13 -17.40
C TYR A 177 13.41 -7.00 -16.68
N THR A 178 14.70 -6.71 -16.90
CA THR A 178 15.81 -7.14 -16.08
C THR A 178 16.46 -5.94 -15.40
N VAL A 179 17.00 -6.13 -14.19
CA VAL A 179 17.75 -5.07 -13.52
C VAL A 179 19.12 -4.96 -14.17
N LYS A 180 19.37 -3.79 -14.78
CA LYS A 180 20.66 -3.43 -15.36
C LYS A 180 21.63 -2.91 -14.30
N ARG A 181 21.14 -2.03 -13.43
CA ARG A 181 21.92 -1.38 -12.37
C ARG A 181 21.05 -1.00 -11.19
N PHE A 182 21.58 -1.17 -9.99
CA PHE A 182 20.97 -0.71 -8.75
C PHE A 182 21.98 0.16 -7.99
N ASP A 183 21.65 1.43 -7.83
CA ASP A 183 22.36 2.38 -7.01
C ASP A 183 21.55 2.62 -5.74
N VAL A 184 22.04 2.11 -4.61
CA VAL A 184 21.32 2.12 -3.33
C VAL A 184 20.96 3.55 -2.92
N GLY A 185 19.67 3.78 -2.68
CA GLY A 185 19.15 5.08 -2.29
C GLY A 185 18.94 6.07 -3.45
N GLU A 186 19.39 5.77 -4.67
CA GLU A 186 19.37 6.70 -5.80
C GLU A 186 18.49 6.23 -6.95
N ALA A 187 18.73 5.04 -7.50
CA ALA A 187 18.05 4.60 -8.70
C ALA A 187 18.09 3.08 -8.96
N ILE A 188 17.14 2.61 -9.76
CA ILE A 188 17.17 1.28 -10.39
C ILE A 188 16.98 1.47 -11.90
N GLU A 189 17.94 1.00 -12.68
CA GLU A 189 17.85 0.95 -14.15
C GLU A 189 17.39 -0.44 -14.60
N PHE A 190 16.49 -0.46 -15.55
CA PHE A 190 15.93 -1.67 -16.12
C PHE A 190 16.17 -1.72 -17.63
N ASP A 191 16.62 -2.87 -18.14
CA ASP A 191 16.63 -3.17 -19.56
C ASP A 191 15.33 -3.90 -19.94
N ALA A 192 14.66 -3.45 -20.98
CA ALA A 192 13.47 -4.09 -21.54
C ALA A 192 13.82 -5.45 -22.17
N ARG A 193 12.98 -6.45 -21.96
CA ARG A 193 13.15 -7.78 -22.57
C ARG A 193 12.50 -7.84 -23.94
N GLU A 194 13.28 -8.26 -24.96
CA GLU A 194 12.78 -8.49 -26.32
C GLU A 194 11.96 -9.80 -26.42
N ASP A 195 12.20 -10.76 -25.52
CA ASP A 195 11.59 -12.09 -25.50
C ASP A 195 10.49 -12.23 -24.43
N TYR A 196 9.90 -11.11 -23.99
CA TYR A 196 8.87 -11.14 -22.98
C TYR A 196 7.57 -11.77 -23.52
N TRP A 197 7.04 -12.75 -22.79
CA TRP A 197 5.84 -13.52 -23.18
C TRP A 197 4.57 -12.68 -23.29
N GLY A 198 4.48 -11.58 -22.53
CA GLY A 198 3.31 -10.69 -22.47
C GLY A 198 3.23 -9.67 -23.61
N GLY A 199 4.21 -9.67 -24.53
CA GLY A 199 4.26 -8.77 -25.69
C GLY A 199 5.45 -7.82 -25.69
N ASP A 200 5.46 -6.89 -26.63
CA ASP A 200 6.57 -5.95 -26.81
C ASP A 200 6.69 -4.95 -25.65
N VAL A 201 7.88 -4.81 -25.10
CA VAL A 201 8.23 -3.81 -24.10
C VAL A 201 8.90 -2.63 -24.81
N ALA A 202 8.22 -1.50 -24.83
CA ALA A 202 8.53 -0.42 -25.76
C ALA A 202 9.84 0.33 -25.44
N ARG A 203 10.25 0.39 -24.17
CA ARG A 203 11.42 1.18 -23.69
C ARG A 203 12.02 0.58 -22.44
N ASP A 204 13.28 0.89 -22.21
CA ASP A 204 13.94 0.69 -20.93
C ASP A 204 13.29 1.52 -19.82
N GLY A 205 13.46 1.12 -18.57
CA GLY A 205 12.92 1.78 -17.40
C GLY A 205 14.00 2.35 -16.50
N LEU A 206 13.66 3.43 -15.77
CA LEU A 206 14.48 4.00 -14.71
C LEU A 206 13.57 4.47 -13.58
N ILE A 207 13.71 3.91 -12.39
CA ILE A 207 13.13 4.50 -11.18
C ILE A 207 14.21 5.33 -10.50
N ARG A 208 13.96 6.63 -10.31
CA ARG A 208 14.81 7.54 -9.53
C ARG A 208 14.12 7.88 -8.23
N TYR A 209 14.86 7.80 -7.14
CA TYR A 209 14.32 8.07 -5.82
C TYR A 209 14.63 9.50 -5.36
N PHE A 210 13.63 10.15 -4.76
CA PHE A 210 13.71 11.50 -4.26
C PHE A 210 13.21 11.53 -2.81
N ASP A 211 13.99 12.10 -1.92
CA ASP A 211 13.60 12.29 -0.52
C ASP A 211 12.60 13.44 -0.33
N ASP A 212 12.54 14.35 -1.31
CA ASP A 212 11.71 15.54 -1.26
C ASP A 212 10.75 15.59 -2.46
N PRO A 213 9.42 15.70 -2.21
CA PRO A 213 8.42 15.73 -3.28
C PRO A 213 8.55 16.94 -4.21
N VAL A 214 9.05 18.08 -3.72
CA VAL A 214 9.27 19.27 -4.57
C VAL A 214 10.35 18.98 -5.61
N SER A 215 11.41 18.27 -5.22
CA SER A 215 12.49 17.86 -6.13
C SER A 215 11.99 16.89 -7.20
N ALA A 216 11.13 15.92 -6.85
CA ALA A 216 10.51 15.01 -7.81
C ALA A 216 9.63 15.77 -8.83
N VAL A 217 8.78 16.69 -8.36
CA VAL A 217 7.94 17.53 -9.22
C VAL A 217 8.79 18.44 -10.12
N ASN A 218 9.89 19.00 -9.61
CA ASN A 218 10.79 19.81 -10.43
C ASN A 218 11.49 18.97 -11.50
N ALA A 219 11.89 17.73 -11.22
CA ALA A 219 12.43 16.82 -12.22
C ALA A 219 11.43 16.58 -13.37
N LEU A 220 10.14 16.40 -13.06
CA LEU A 220 9.08 16.31 -14.07
C LEU A 220 8.96 17.60 -14.91
N ARG A 221 8.96 18.78 -14.26
CA ARG A 221 8.82 20.07 -14.93
C ARG A 221 9.96 20.40 -15.91
N VAL A 222 11.18 19.95 -15.61
CA VAL A 222 12.33 20.20 -16.48
C VAL A 222 12.57 19.06 -17.47
N GLY A 223 11.72 18.03 -17.46
CA GLY A 223 11.83 16.88 -18.33
C GLY A 223 12.89 15.86 -17.90
N ASP A 224 13.36 15.87 -16.65
CA ASP A 224 14.29 14.87 -16.10
C ASP A 224 13.56 13.62 -15.56
N ALA A 225 12.25 13.70 -15.36
CA ALA A 225 11.34 12.59 -15.10
C ALA A 225 10.16 12.64 -16.08
N ASP A 226 9.58 11.49 -16.35
CA ASP A 226 8.38 11.33 -17.19
C ASP A 226 7.13 11.10 -16.35
N VAL A 227 7.29 10.54 -15.16
CA VAL A 227 6.22 10.26 -14.20
C VAL A 227 6.71 10.61 -12.80
N VAL A 228 5.82 11.17 -11.96
CA VAL A 228 5.99 11.19 -10.50
C VAL A 228 4.97 10.24 -9.91
N TRP A 229 5.42 9.20 -9.24
CA TRP A 229 4.60 8.20 -8.58
C TRP A 229 4.49 8.46 -7.09
N GLY A 230 3.26 8.45 -6.56
CA GLY A 230 3.03 8.63 -5.12
C GLY A 230 3.42 10.02 -4.61
N MET A 231 3.04 11.08 -5.33
CA MET A 231 3.37 12.46 -4.99
C MET A 231 2.72 12.84 -3.65
N GLN A 232 3.55 13.20 -2.65
CA GLN A 232 3.14 13.43 -1.26
C GLN A 232 2.94 14.92 -0.91
N ALA A 233 2.81 15.80 -1.91
CA ALA A 233 2.63 17.23 -1.72
C ALA A 233 1.45 17.74 -2.57
N PRO A 234 0.20 17.39 -2.21
CA PRO A 234 -0.98 17.71 -3.02
C PRO A 234 -1.15 19.20 -3.29
N GLN A 235 -0.67 20.06 -2.40
CA GLN A 235 -0.67 21.52 -2.57
C GLN A 235 0.15 22.02 -3.76
N LEU A 236 1.01 21.19 -4.34
CA LEU A 236 1.79 21.56 -5.54
C LEU A 236 0.98 21.43 -6.83
N ILE A 237 -0.15 20.72 -6.81
CA ILE A 237 -0.96 20.45 -8.01
C ILE A 237 -1.39 21.74 -8.67
N ASP A 238 -1.86 22.73 -7.91
CA ASP A 238 -2.31 24.02 -8.42
C ASP A 238 -1.20 24.87 -9.07
N THR A 239 0.06 24.46 -8.86
CA THR A 239 1.23 25.13 -9.42
C THR A 239 1.80 24.43 -10.66
N LEU A 240 1.21 23.29 -11.06
CA LEU A 240 1.69 22.51 -12.20
C LEU A 240 1.35 23.20 -13.52
N PRO A 241 2.19 23.06 -14.57
CA PRO A 241 1.83 23.40 -15.93
C PRO A 241 0.57 22.66 -16.39
N GLU A 242 -0.25 23.30 -17.24
CA GLU A 242 -1.52 22.75 -17.74
C GLU A 242 -1.37 21.44 -18.56
N ASP A 243 -0.19 21.20 -19.12
CA ASP A 243 0.13 20.01 -19.92
C ASP A 243 0.59 18.82 -19.06
N ILE A 244 0.82 18.99 -17.76
CA ILE A 244 1.05 17.91 -16.83
C ILE A 244 -0.28 17.28 -16.45
N ARG A 245 -0.45 16.00 -16.76
CA ARG A 245 -1.65 15.25 -16.37
C ARG A 245 -1.52 14.75 -14.94
N VAL A 246 -2.59 14.95 -14.17
CA VAL A 246 -2.72 14.45 -12.78
C VAL A 246 -3.76 13.35 -12.76
N GLU A 247 -3.39 12.20 -12.22
CA GLU A 247 -4.31 11.12 -11.90
C GLU A 247 -4.28 10.84 -10.40
N VAL A 248 -5.45 10.65 -9.80
CA VAL A 248 -5.58 10.37 -8.38
C VAL A 248 -6.29 9.04 -8.24
N GLY A 249 -5.59 8.10 -7.62
CA GLY A 249 -6.12 6.79 -7.24
C GLY A 249 -6.16 6.62 -5.73
N THR A 250 -6.51 5.43 -5.31
CA THR A 250 -6.54 5.01 -3.91
C THR A 250 -5.28 4.23 -3.54
N THR A 251 -5.02 4.15 -2.23
CA THR A 251 -3.98 3.28 -1.66
C THR A 251 -4.61 2.34 -0.63
N ASN A 252 -3.81 1.43 -0.06
CA ASN A 252 -4.19 0.72 1.17
C ASN A 252 -4.04 1.61 2.42
N GLY A 253 -3.49 2.82 2.26
CA GLY A 253 -3.16 3.71 3.36
C GLY A 253 -4.39 4.35 4.01
N GLU A 254 -4.70 3.93 5.22
CA GLU A 254 -5.81 4.45 6.01
C GLU A 254 -5.28 5.24 7.20
N VAL A 255 -5.64 6.52 7.28
CA VAL A 255 -5.32 7.34 8.44
C VAL A 255 -6.33 7.03 9.53
N LEU A 256 -5.90 6.22 10.47
CA LEU A 256 -6.75 5.69 11.53
C LEU A 256 -6.58 6.53 12.82
N LEU A 257 -7.68 7.03 13.35
CA LEU A 257 -7.78 7.45 14.74
C LEU A 257 -8.04 6.21 15.59
N SER A 258 -6.96 5.63 16.09
CA SER A 258 -6.97 4.46 16.95
C SER A 258 -7.39 4.87 18.35
N MET A 259 -8.38 4.20 18.91
CA MET A 259 -8.84 4.34 20.29
C MET A 259 -8.50 3.08 21.07
N ASN A 260 -7.80 3.18 22.19
CA ASN A 260 -7.49 2.01 23.01
C ASN A 260 -8.75 1.55 23.75
N ASN A 261 -9.38 0.50 23.23
CA ASN A 261 -10.68 0.02 23.69
C ASN A 261 -10.65 -0.56 25.13
N THR A 262 -9.46 -0.80 25.68
CA THR A 262 -9.28 -1.28 27.06
C THR A 262 -8.99 -0.17 28.06
N ARG A 263 -8.82 1.08 27.60
CA ARG A 263 -8.37 2.19 28.45
C ARG A 263 -9.41 3.32 28.49
N ALA A 264 -9.75 3.75 29.73
CA ALA A 264 -10.66 4.89 29.89
C ALA A 264 -10.09 6.17 29.22
N PRO A 265 -10.96 6.96 28.56
CA PRO A 265 -12.41 6.83 28.51
C PRO A 265 -12.92 5.99 27.33
N PHE A 266 -12.06 5.36 26.53
CA PHE A 266 -12.40 4.62 25.31
C PHE A 266 -12.86 3.18 25.54
N ASP A 267 -12.88 2.71 26.79
CA ASP A 267 -13.60 1.51 27.22
C ASP A 267 -15.12 1.68 27.16
N ASP A 268 -15.62 2.94 27.10
CA ASP A 268 -17.05 3.25 26.87
C ASP A 268 -17.35 3.45 25.38
N PRO A 269 -18.17 2.59 24.74
CA PRO A 269 -18.52 2.72 23.33
C PRO A 269 -19.26 4.03 23.00
N ASN A 270 -19.95 4.65 23.96
CA ASN A 270 -20.61 5.95 23.72
C ASN A 270 -19.58 7.08 23.60
N VAL A 271 -18.45 6.98 24.30
CA VAL A 271 -17.36 7.95 24.14
C VAL A 271 -16.71 7.78 22.77
N ARG A 272 -16.48 6.55 22.32
CA ARG A 272 -15.93 6.29 20.98
C ARG A 272 -16.86 6.79 19.87
N ARG A 273 -18.16 6.50 19.98
CA ARG A 273 -19.18 7.05 19.05
C ARG A 273 -19.25 8.58 19.09
N ALA A 274 -19.12 9.19 20.28
CA ALA A 274 -19.09 10.65 20.39
C ALA A 274 -17.89 11.24 19.66
N VAL A 275 -16.71 10.63 19.74
CA VAL A 275 -15.55 11.02 18.94
C VAL A 275 -15.85 10.89 17.46
N ALA A 276 -16.42 9.78 17.02
CA ALA A 276 -16.70 9.52 15.62
C ALA A 276 -17.69 10.53 15.01
N TYR A 277 -18.74 10.93 15.74
CA TYR A 277 -19.68 11.97 15.31
C TYR A 277 -19.12 13.39 15.40
N ALA A 278 -18.12 13.62 16.27
CA ALA A 278 -17.51 14.94 16.46
C ALA A 278 -16.49 15.31 15.38
N VAL A 279 -16.01 14.33 14.61
CA VAL A 279 -14.95 14.52 13.63
C VAL A 279 -15.53 14.82 12.26
N ASP A 280 -15.25 16.01 11.74
CA ASP A 280 -15.50 16.39 10.34
C ASP A 280 -14.38 15.86 9.45
N ARG A 281 -14.58 14.68 8.88
CA ARG A 281 -13.63 14.01 7.99
C ARG A 281 -13.43 14.77 6.68
N ALA A 282 -14.46 15.50 6.21
CA ALA A 282 -14.32 16.32 5.01
C ALA A 282 -13.34 17.47 5.25
N ALA A 283 -13.39 18.12 6.43
CA ALA A 283 -12.42 19.13 6.81
C ALA A 283 -11.00 18.56 6.97
N VAL A 284 -10.86 17.33 7.48
CA VAL A 284 -9.56 16.66 7.55
C VAL A 284 -9.02 16.39 6.14
N ASN A 285 -9.87 15.88 5.23
CA ASN A 285 -9.48 15.63 3.84
C ASN A 285 -9.02 16.94 3.15
N GLU A 286 -9.77 18.01 3.32
CA GLU A 286 -9.41 19.31 2.71
C GLU A 286 -8.04 19.82 3.20
N VAL A 287 -7.81 19.79 4.51
CA VAL A 287 -6.58 20.35 5.09
C VAL A 287 -5.35 19.49 4.83
N VAL A 288 -5.49 18.16 4.97
CA VAL A 288 -4.35 17.23 4.88
C VAL A 288 -4.06 16.83 3.44
N TYR A 289 -5.11 16.64 2.63
CA TYR A 289 -5.01 16.04 1.29
C TYR A 289 -5.54 16.92 0.16
N ASN A 290 -5.84 18.19 0.44
CA ASN A 290 -6.41 19.13 -0.56
C ASN A 290 -7.69 18.56 -1.22
N GLY A 291 -8.51 17.85 -0.45
CA GLY A 291 -9.75 17.22 -0.91
C GLY A 291 -9.55 15.93 -1.74
N LEU A 292 -8.34 15.45 -1.91
CA LEU A 292 -8.02 14.34 -2.83
C LEU A 292 -8.11 12.95 -2.21
N ALA A 293 -8.17 12.84 -0.87
CA ALA A 293 -8.34 11.57 -0.20
C ALA A 293 -9.78 11.05 -0.32
N THR A 294 -9.97 9.74 -0.15
CA THR A 294 -11.31 9.16 -0.12
C THR A 294 -11.82 9.07 1.32
N ASP A 295 -13.05 9.59 1.55
CA ASP A 295 -13.78 9.35 2.80
C ASP A 295 -14.41 7.95 2.75
N THR A 296 -13.93 7.04 3.61
CA THR A 296 -14.45 5.68 3.71
C THR A 296 -15.71 5.56 4.59
N GLY A 297 -16.31 6.69 4.97
CA GLY A 297 -17.43 6.71 5.92
C GLY A 297 -17.01 6.33 7.34
N GLY A 298 -15.70 6.42 7.62
CA GLY A 298 -15.06 6.03 8.88
C GLY A 298 -14.64 4.57 8.94
N ALA A 299 -14.95 3.76 7.92
CA ALA A 299 -14.61 2.33 7.89
C ALA A 299 -13.10 2.11 7.66
N PRO A 300 -12.48 1.13 8.36
CA PRO A 300 -11.07 0.80 8.21
C PRO A 300 -10.84 -0.16 7.03
N VAL A 301 -11.32 0.23 5.87
CA VAL A 301 -11.27 -0.59 4.65
C VAL A 301 -11.16 0.32 3.44
N PRO A 302 -10.11 0.17 2.61
CA PRO A 302 -9.95 0.96 1.40
C PRO A 302 -11.04 0.65 0.37
N PRO A 303 -11.38 1.58 -0.53
CA PRO A 303 -12.41 1.40 -1.55
C PRO A 303 -12.14 0.24 -2.52
N THR A 304 -10.88 -0.19 -2.64
CA THR A 304 -10.44 -1.30 -3.48
C THR A 304 -10.68 -2.68 -2.87
N ASP A 305 -11.03 -2.76 -1.59
CA ASP A 305 -11.34 -4.05 -0.96
C ASP A 305 -12.79 -4.50 -1.24
N PRO A 306 -13.00 -5.79 -1.51
CA PRO A 306 -14.34 -6.30 -1.85
C PRO A 306 -15.35 -6.23 -0.69
N TRP A 307 -14.90 -5.99 0.53
CA TRP A 307 -15.76 -5.80 1.70
C TRP A 307 -15.96 -4.32 2.09
N TYR A 308 -15.54 -3.38 1.22
CA TYR A 308 -15.76 -1.96 1.41
C TYR A 308 -17.27 -1.66 1.47
N PRO A 309 -17.79 -1.08 2.59
CA PRO A 309 -19.23 -0.94 2.80
C PRO A 309 -19.87 0.18 1.98
N GLY A 310 -19.11 1.15 1.47
CA GLY A 310 -19.60 2.23 0.62
C GLY A 310 -20.64 3.14 1.26
N ARG A 311 -20.66 3.24 2.60
CA ARG A 311 -21.59 4.10 3.34
C ARG A 311 -20.90 4.88 4.46
N ASP A 312 -21.49 5.99 4.85
CA ASP A 312 -21.06 6.77 6.01
C ASP A 312 -21.70 6.20 7.29
N PHE A 313 -20.86 5.75 8.24
CA PHE A 313 -21.32 5.21 9.52
C PHE A 313 -21.51 6.33 10.55
N TYR A 314 -20.70 7.37 10.48
CA TYR A 314 -20.67 8.45 11.45
C TYR A 314 -20.60 9.79 10.72
N PRO A 315 -21.73 10.25 10.11
CA PRO A 315 -21.78 11.58 9.53
C PRO A 315 -21.48 12.64 10.61
N PHE A 316 -20.78 13.70 10.24
CA PHE A 316 -20.44 14.77 11.16
C PHE A 316 -21.69 15.35 11.82
N ASP A 317 -21.84 15.12 13.13
CA ASP A 317 -22.97 15.58 13.94
C ASP A 317 -22.49 15.90 15.37
N PRO A 318 -21.99 17.14 15.61
CA PRO A 318 -21.50 17.56 16.92
C PRO A 318 -22.59 17.60 18.00
N ASP A 319 -23.86 17.73 17.63
CA ASP A 319 -24.94 17.70 18.59
C ASP A 319 -25.19 16.26 19.08
N LYS A 320 -25.13 15.29 18.17
CA LYS A 320 -25.18 13.88 18.54
C LYS A 320 -24.00 13.48 19.42
N ALA A 321 -22.81 14.01 19.14
CA ALA A 321 -21.63 13.79 19.98
C ALA A 321 -21.87 14.29 21.42
N ARG A 322 -22.42 15.48 21.58
CA ARG A 322 -22.78 16.07 22.92
C ARG A 322 -23.83 15.23 23.63
N GLU A 323 -24.85 14.77 22.91
CA GLU A 323 -25.90 13.88 23.45
C GLU A 323 -25.25 12.59 24.03
N LEU A 324 -24.35 11.93 23.29
CA LEU A 324 -23.67 10.71 23.72
C LEU A 324 -22.76 10.94 24.93
N LEU A 325 -22.13 12.10 25.03
CA LEU A 325 -21.36 12.48 26.21
C LEU A 325 -22.23 12.73 27.45
N ALA A 326 -23.51 13.02 27.29
CA ALA A 326 -24.47 13.22 28.40
C ALA A 326 -23.96 14.22 29.50
N GLY A 327 -23.33 15.31 29.08
CA GLY A 327 -22.74 16.32 29.97
C GLY A 327 -21.39 15.96 30.59
N ARG A 328 -20.83 14.80 30.27
CA ARG A 328 -19.44 14.41 30.66
C ARG A 328 -18.41 15.22 29.88
N THR A 329 -17.25 15.44 30.46
CA THR A 329 -16.11 16.12 29.85
C THR A 329 -14.86 15.23 29.94
N PRO A 330 -14.79 14.14 29.15
CA PRO A 330 -13.66 13.21 29.24
C PRO A 330 -12.34 13.88 28.91
N GLU A 331 -11.29 13.51 29.64
CA GLU A 331 -9.92 13.90 29.34
C GLU A 331 -9.27 12.84 28.46
N ILE A 332 -8.72 13.27 27.32
CA ILE A 332 -8.07 12.39 26.36
C ILE A 332 -6.72 12.95 25.94
N THR A 333 -5.77 12.07 25.80
CA THR A 333 -4.47 12.34 25.17
C THR A 333 -4.44 11.63 23.83
N ILE A 334 -4.13 12.38 22.75
CA ILE A 334 -3.89 11.84 21.42
C ILE A 334 -2.38 11.81 21.20
N THR A 335 -1.82 10.61 21.10
CA THR A 335 -0.42 10.38 20.76
C THR A 335 -0.23 10.51 19.25
N VAL A 336 0.58 11.47 18.84
CA VAL A 336 0.72 11.88 17.44
C VAL A 336 2.14 11.57 16.96
N PRO A 337 2.34 10.71 15.94
CA PRO A 337 3.66 10.52 15.36
C PRO A 337 4.13 11.84 14.68
N ASN A 338 5.43 12.11 14.71
CA ASN A 338 6.03 13.30 14.10
C ASN A 338 6.04 13.22 12.57
N ARG A 339 4.85 13.07 11.98
CA ARG A 339 4.60 13.04 10.52
C ARG A 339 3.68 14.19 10.14
N PRO A 340 3.89 14.86 8.98
CA PRO A 340 3.09 16.03 8.59
C PRO A 340 1.58 15.77 8.63
N TYR A 341 1.11 14.71 7.97
CA TYR A 341 -0.32 14.38 7.92
C TYR A 341 -0.95 14.24 9.32
N ALA A 342 -0.20 13.61 10.24
CA ALA A 342 -0.72 13.35 11.58
C ALA A 342 -0.74 14.62 12.44
N GLN A 343 0.23 15.50 12.25
CA GLN A 343 0.27 16.80 12.94
C GLN A 343 -0.89 17.69 12.47
N GLU A 344 -1.09 17.84 11.17
CA GLU A 344 -2.18 18.63 10.59
C GLU A 344 -3.56 18.10 10.99
N ALA A 345 -3.79 16.79 10.87
CA ALA A 345 -5.03 16.17 11.29
C ALA A 345 -5.28 16.35 12.80
N SER A 346 -4.23 16.21 13.65
CA SER A 346 -4.39 16.29 15.10
C SER A 346 -4.82 17.67 15.60
N GLU A 347 -4.39 18.75 14.94
CA GLU A 347 -4.82 20.11 15.28
C GLU A 347 -6.31 20.32 15.01
N LEU A 348 -6.84 19.76 13.91
CA LEU A 348 -8.27 19.76 13.63
C LEU A 348 -9.04 18.95 14.67
N LEU A 349 -8.60 17.73 14.96
CA LEU A 349 -9.22 16.87 15.97
C LEU A 349 -9.23 17.54 17.34
N TYR A 350 -8.12 18.21 17.71
CA TYR A 350 -8.04 18.98 18.95
C TYR A 350 -9.15 20.02 19.04
N SER A 351 -9.39 20.79 17.98
CA SER A 351 -10.44 21.81 17.95
C SER A 351 -11.83 21.17 18.00
N GLN A 352 -12.12 20.25 17.10
CA GLN A 352 -13.45 19.64 16.93
C GLN A 352 -13.91 18.89 18.19
N LEU A 353 -13.01 18.12 18.81
CA LEU A 353 -13.34 17.37 20.02
C LEU A 353 -13.56 18.28 21.23
N ARG A 354 -12.82 19.39 21.33
CA ARG A 354 -13.06 20.39 22.39
C ARG A 354 -14.40 21.08 22.24
N ASP A 355 -14.83 21.34 21.01
CA ASP A 355 -16.11 22.00 20.74
C ASP A 355 -17.32 21.20 21.22
N VAL A 356 -17.19 19.86 21.30
CA VAL A 356 -18.24 18.98 21.82
C VAL A 356 -18.08 18.64 23.30
N GLY A 357 -16.98 19.07 23.95
CA GLY A 357 -16.82 18.97 25.40
C GLY A 357 -15.68 18.07 25.90
N PHE A 358 -14.85 17.51 25.04
CA PHE A 358 -13.63 16.80 25.47
C PHE A 358 -12.56 17.76 25.99
N ARG A 359 -11.73 17.29 26.91
CA ARG A 359 -10.47 17.94 27.30
C ARG A 359 -9.34 17.22 26.59
N VAL A 360 -8.84 17.82 25.52
CA VAL A 360 -7.87 17.18 24.62
C VAL A 360 -6.46 17.67 24.93
N ARG A 361 -5.52 16.74 24.96
CA ARG A 361 -4.08 16.97 24.97
C ARG A 361 -3.46 16.27 23.77
N LEU A 362 -2.57 16.94 23.04
CA LEU A 362 -1.73 16.34 22.00
C LEU A 362 -0.37 16.00 22.59
N GLU A 363 0.14 14.83 22.27
CA GLU A 363 1.48 14.35 22.63
C GLU A 363 2.21 13.87 21.38
N THR A 364 3.15 14.68 20.88
CA THR A 364 3.95 14.30 19.70
C THR A 364 5.09 13.39 20.12
N VAL A 365 5.25 12.27 19.39
CA VAL A 365 6.31 11.27 19.61
C VAL A 365 7.10 11.04 18.34
N GLU A 366 8.36 10.65 18.48
CA GLU A 366 9.21 10.27 17.35
C GLU A 366 8.66 8.98 16.70
N PHE A 367 8.65 8.96 15.36
CA PHE A 367 8.23 7.82 14.56
C PHE A 367 9.37 7.35 13.64
N PRO A 368 9.62 6.04 13.52
CA PRO A 368 8.76 4.97 14.05
C PRO A 368 9.10 4.49 15.47
N ALA A 369 10.33 4.66 15.97
CA ALA A 369 10.85 3.89 17.10
C ALA A 369 10.11 4.13 18.41
N VAL A 370 9.86 5.39 18.80
CA VAL A 370 9.17 5.71 20.05
C VAL A 370 7.69 5.31 19.94
N TRP A 371 7.04 5.62 18.82
CA TRP A 371 5.64 5.24 18.58
C TRP A 371 5.45 3.72 18.67
N LEU A 372 6.30 2.95 17.99
CA LEU A 372 6.24 1.48 18.00
C LEU A 372 6.39 0.91 19.41
N ASN A 373 7.26 1.50 20.23
CA ASN A 373 7.45 1.01 21.60
C ASN A 373 6.32 1.42 22.53
N GLN A 374 5.86 2.67 22.46
CA GLN A 374 4.85 3.22 23.36
C GLN A 374 3.44 2.75 22.99
N VAL A 375 3.06 2.92 21.72
CA VAL A 375 1.70 2.66 21.24
C VAL A 375 1.53 1.20 20.85
N LEU A 376 2.29 0.71 19.86
CA LEU A 376 2.06 -0.61 19.27
C LEU A 376 2.37 -1.75 20.23
N LYS A 377 3.54 -1.69 20.93
CA LYS A 377 3.99 -2.76 21.82
C LYS A 377 3.60 -2.54 23.28
N GLY A 378 3.63 -1.28 23.71
CA GLY A 378 3.40 -0.93 25.11
C GLY A 378 1.94 -0.70 25.46
N HIS A 379 1.08 -0.46 24.45
CA HIS A 379 -0.33 -0.07 24.64
C HIS A 379 -0.50 1.12 25.60
N ASP A 380 0.56 1.93 25.76
CA ASP A 380 0.56 3.08 26.68
C ASP A 380 0.11 4.35 25.94
N TYR A 381 -1.17 4.38 25.61
CA TYR A 381 -1.83 5.50 24.95
C TYR A 381 -3.34 5.44 25.22
N GLN A 382 -4.06 6.55 25.01
CA GLN A 382 -5.53 6.58 25.00
C GLN A 382 -6.07 6.60 23.55
N ALA A 383 -5.66 7.60 22.77
CA ALA A 383 -5.91 7.63 21.34
C ALA A 383 -4.60 7.90 20.59
N SER A 384 -4.51 7.47 19.33
CA SER A 384 -3.36 7.76 18.48
C SER A 384 -3.78 7.88 17.01
N LEU A 385 -3.05 8.71 16.27
CA LEU A 385 -3.16 8.80 14.82
C LEU A 385 -2.02 8.02 14.17
N VAL A 386 -2.34 7.18 13.18
CA VAL A 386 -1.33 6.53 12.35
C VAL A 386 -1.92 6.11 11.01
N ALA A 387 -1.13 6.16 9.95
CA ALA A 387 -1.49 5.56 8.68
C ALA A 387 -1.13 4.07 8.71
N HIS A 388 -2.13 3.20 8.53
CA HIS A 388 -1.97 1.79 8.22
C HIS A 388 -1.88 1.64 6.71
N VAL A 389 -0.89 0.92 6.23
CA VAL A 389 -0.62 0.78 4.80
C VAL A 389 -0.62 -0.69 4.34
N GLU A 390 -0.68 -1.62 5.29
CA GLU A 390 -0.75 -3.04 5.02
C GLU A 390 -2.09 -3.39 4.38
N PRO A 391 -2.08 -4.07 3.23
CA PRO A 391 -3.33 -4.46 2.59
C PRO A 391 -4.09 -5.49 3.44
N ARG A 392 -5.41 -5.34 3.52
CA ARG A 392 -6.33 -6.29 4.18
C ARG A 392 -6.02 -6.57 5.65
N ASP A 393 -5.63 -5.56 6.39
CA ASP A 393 -5.17 -5.67 7.77
C ASP A 393 -6.29 -5.77 8.84
N VAL A 394 -7.58 -5.69 8.44
CA VAL A 394 -8.73 -5.83 9.34
C VAL A 394 -8.64 -7.06 10.28
N PRO A 395 -8.25 -8.27 9.82
CA PRO A 395 -8.07 -9.41 10.71
C PRO A 395 -6.99 -9.19 11.77
N MET A 396 -5.92 -8.51 11.41
CA MET A 396 -4.83 -8.18 12.35
C MET A 396 -5.27 -7.12 13.35
N LEU A 397 -5.90 -6.05 12.87
CA LEU A 397 -6.30 -4.90 13.70
C LEU A 397 -7.43 -5.23 14.66
N PHE A 398 -8.44 -5.98 14.20
CA PHE A 398 -9.70 -6.17 14.93
C PHE A 398 -10.01 -7.62 15.28
N GLY A 399 -9.29 -8.58 14.70
CA GLY A 399 -9.44 -10.01 14.99
C GLY A 399 -8.57 -10.50 16.14
N ASN A 400 -7.56 -9.73 16.54
CA ASN A 400 -6.65 -10.05 17.63
C ASN A 400 -6.86 -9.08 18.81
N PRO A 401 -7.46 -9.54 19.94
CA PRO A 401 -7.71 -8.68 21.10
C PRO A 401 -6.43 -8.21 21.80
N ASP A 402 -5.30 -8.91 21.61
CA ASP A 402 -4.01 -8.55 22.15
C ASP A 402 -3.25 -7.53 21.28
N TYR A 403 -3.83 -7.14 20.13
CA TYR A 403 -3.26 -6.09 19.30
C TYR A 403 -3.50 -4.71 19.94
N TYR A 404 -2.75 -3.70 19.56
CA TYR A 404 -2.67 -2.42 20.25
C TYR A 404 -4.03 -1.69 20.42
N LEU A 405 -5.02 -1.94 19.55
CA LEU A 405 -6.38 -1.40 19.70
C LEU A 405 -7.11 -1.94 20.93
N GLY A 406 -6.74 -3.14 21.41
CA GLY A 406 -7.40 -3.81 22.54
C GLY A 406 -8.89 -4.07 22.30
N TYR A 407 -9.28 -4.21 21.03
CA TYR A 407 -10.67 -4.47 20.66
C TYR A 407 -10.97 -5.96 20.76
N ASP A 408 -11.90 -6.31 21.65
CA ASP A 408 -12.30 -7.69 21.91
C ASP A 408 -13.79 -7.90 21.63
N ASN A 409 -14.11 -8.48 20.46
CA ASN A 409 -15.47 -8.85 20.09
C ASN A 409 -15.48 -10.26 19.46
N ALA A 410 -16.12 -11.23 20.14
CA ALA A 410 -16.19 -12.61 19.69
C ALA A 410 -16.94 -12.76 18.35
N VAL A 411 -17.98 -11.94 18.11
CA VAL A 411 -18.75 -11.98 16.86
C VAL A 411 -17.87 -11.57 15.68
N VAL A 412 -17.02 -10.54 15.85
CA VAL A 412 -16.06 -10.11 14.81
C VAL A 412 -15.08 -11.24 14.51
N ARG A 413 -14.51 -11.88 15.53
CA ARG A 413 -13.58 -13.00 15.32
C ARG A 413 -14.23 -14.19 14.61
N GLU A 414 -15.47 -14.54 14.98
CA GLU A 414 -16.24 -15.60 14.33
C GLU A 414 -16.51 -15.27 12.85
N ARG A 415 -16.88 -14.02 12.54
CA ARG A 415 -17.11 -13.56 11.16
C ARG A 415 -15.84 -13.58 10.34
N ILE A 416 -14.72 -13.08 10.88
CA ILE A 416 -13.40 -13.14 10.23
C ILE A 416 -13.03 -14.60 9.93
N ALA A 417 -13.15 -15.50 10.91
CA ALA A 417 -12.83 -16.92 10.73
C ALA A 417 -13.72 -17.60 9.68
N ALA A 418 -14.96 -17.14 9.54
CA ALA A 418 -15.91 -17.64 8.52
C ALA A 418 -15.70 -17.00 7.13
N GLY A 419 -14.81 -16.01 6.98
CA GLY A 419 -14.64 -15.24 5.73
C GLY A 419 -15.72 -14.17 5.51
N ASP A 420 -16.62 -13.94 6.48
CA ASP A 420 -17.63 -12.88 6.43
C ASP A 420 -17.00 -11.52 6.82
N MET A 421 -16.11 -11.04 5.97
CA MET A 421 -15.38 -9.80 6.22
C MET A 421 -16.27 -8.57 6.18
N ALA A 422 -17.25 -8.53 5.28
CA ALA A 422 -18.21 -7.43 5.22
C ALA A 422 -19.01 -7.33 6.52
N GLY A 423 -19.51 -8.45 7.02
CA GLY A 423 -20.19 -8.48 8.32
C GLY A 423 -19.27 -8.14 9.49
N ALA A 424 -18.00 -8.52 9.44
CA ALA A 424 -17.02 -8.12 10.46
C ALA A 424 -16.82 -6.61 10.49
N VAL A 425 -16.65 -5.96 9.33
CA VAL A 425 -16.50 -4.51 9.20
C VAL A 425 -17.74 -3.77 9.72
N GLU A 426 -18.94 -4.23 9.37
CA GLU A 426 -20.20 -3.67 9.90
C GLU A 426 -20.22 -3.68 11.44
N GLN A 427 -19.84 -4.79 12.07
CA GLN A 427 -19.81 -4.89 13.54
C GLN A 427 -18.73 -4.02 14.17
N ILE A 428 -17.54 -3.92 13.55
CA ILE A 428 -16.45 -3.04 14.00
C ILE A 428 -16.92 -1.59 14.02
N MET A 429 -17.64 -1.19 12.98
CA MET A 429 -18.17 0.17 12.87
C MET A 429 -19.33 0.40 13.84
N ASP A 430 -20.20 -0.55 14.04
CA ASP A 430 -21.29 -0.45 15.04
C ASP A 430 -20.73 -0.24 16.45
N ASP A 431 -19.58 -0.83 16.76
CA ASP A 431 -18.90 -0.70 18.06
C ASP A 431 -18.03 0.60 18.14
N ALA A 432 -17.86 1.30 17.03
CA ALA A 432 -16.92 2.42 16.92
C ALA A 432 -15.50 2.06 17.44
N ALA A 433 -15.01 0.90 17.05
CA ALA A 433 -13.73 0.37 17.58
C ALA A 433 -12.53 1.27 17.23
N ALA A 434 -12.58 1.91 16.07
CA ALA A 434 -11.67 2.93 15.58
C ALA A 434 -12.41 3.84 14.58
N LEU A 435 -11.77 4.90 14.10
CA LEU A 435 -12.32 5.78 13.07
C LEU A 435 -11.27 6.06 12.00
N THR A 436 -11.53 5.65 10.77
CA THR A 436 -10.72 6.08 9.62
C THR A 436 -11.07 7.52 9.27
N LEU A 437 -10.08 8.39 9.24
CA LEU A 437 -10.25 9.80 8.90
C LEU A 437 -10.25 10.02 7.39
N ALA A 438 -9.41 9.27 6.69
CA ALA A 438 -9.27 9.32 5.24
C ALA A 438 -8.52 8.08 4.75
N ASN A 439 -8.83 7.60 3.55
CA ASN A 439 -7.96 6.73 2.78
C ASN A 439 -7.04 7.60 1.92
N ALA A 440 -5.74 7.46 2.13
CA ALA A 440 -4.72 8.30 1.51
C ALA A 440 -4.72 8.15 -0.02
N PRO A 441 -4.63 9.25 -0.80
CA PRO A 441 -4.61 9.17 -2.24
C PRO A 441 -3.25 8.71 -2.76
N ASN A 442 -3.24 7.99 -3.89
CA ASN A 442 -2.06 7.88 -4.72
C ASN A 442 -2.14 8.93 -5.84
N ILE A 443 -1.27 9.91 -5.80
CA ILE A 443 -1.24 10.99 -6.79
C ILE A 443 -0.13 10.69 -7.78
N VAL A 444 -0.49 10.55 -9.06
CA VAL A 444 0.44 10.26 -10.14
C VAL A 444 0.45 11.44 -11.13
N LEU A 445 1.63 11.96 -11.39
CA LEU A 445 1.83 13.04 -12.36
C LEU A 445 2.51 12.49 -13.60
N TYR A 446 2.06 12.89 -14.78
CA TYR A 446 2.60 12.45 -16.07
C TYR A 446 3.04 13.61 -16.92
N ALA A 447 4.22 13.50 -17.53
CA ALA A 447 4.65 14.36 -18.60
C ALA A 447 3.74 14.22 -19.84
N PRO A 448 3.69 15.21 -20.74
CA PRO A 448 2.89 15.13 -21.96
C PRO A 448 3.21 13.88 -22.80
N GLY A 449 2.15 13.16 -23.18
CA GLY A 449 2.27 11.95 -24.02
C GLY A 449 2.67 10.66 -23.28
N VAL A 450 2.83 10.72 -21.96
CA VAL A 450 3.11 9.54 -21.10
C VAL A 450 1.81 9.06 -20.45
N SER A 451 1.63 7.74 -20.33
CA SER A 451 0.49 7.10 -19.68
C SER A 451 0.78 5.63 -19.40
N GLY A 452 -0.08 4.97 -18.63
CA GLY A 452 -0.13 3.52 -18.56
C GLY A 452 0.08 2.90 -17.19
N LEU A 453 0.35 3.70 -16.15
CA LEU A 453 0.32 3.19 -14.78
C LEU A 453 -1.13 3.24 -14.25
N ASP A 454 -1.50 2.24 -13.46
CA ASP A 454 -2.77 2.28 -12.73
C ASP A 454 -2.55 3.13 -11.46
N PRO A 455 -3.29 4.24 -11.26
CA PRO A 455 -3.12 5.05 -10.06
C PRO A 455 -3.61 4.36 -8.79
N ASN A 456 -4.40 3.28 -8.89
CA ASN A 456 -4.89 2.54 -7.73
C ASN A 456 -3.84 1.55 -7.23
N VAL A 457 -3.30 1.81 -6.06
CA VAL A 457 -2.37 0.90 -5.39
C VAL A 457 -3.16 -0.10 -4.56
N VAL A 458 -3.41 -1.27 -5.13
CA VAL A 458 -4.09 -2.39 -4.46
C VAL A 458 -3.10 -3.35 -3.83
N THR A 459 -1.88 -3.36 -4.38
CA THR A 459 -0.70 -4.07 -3.86
C THR A 459 0.48 -3.10 -3.85
N ASP A 460 1.61 -3.53 -3.28
CA ASP A 460 2.83 -2.73 -3.28
C ASP A 460 3.58 -2.71 -4.64
N SER A 461 2.95 -3.11 -5.74
CA SER A 461 3.56 -3.06 -7.09
C SER A 461 3.35 -1.69 -7.75
N LEU A 462 4.28 -1.31 -8.65
CA LEU A 462 4.25 -0.08 -9.44
C LEU A 462 3.94 -0.41 -10.88
#